data_83f6f744850e9ab1ea0109e8bb656b1c
#
_entry.id   83f6f744850e9ab1ea0109e8bb656b1c
#
_cell.length_a   1.000
_cell.length_b   1.000
_cell.length_c   1.000
_cell.angle_alpha   90.00
_cell.angle_beta   90.00
_cell.angle_gamma   90.00
#
_symmetry.space_group_name_H-M   'P 1'
#
loop_
_entity.id
_entity.type
_entity.pdbx_description
1 polymer ?
#
loop_
_entity_poly.entity_id
_entity_poly.type
_entity_poly.pdbx_seq_one_letter_code
_entity_poly.pdbx_strand_id
1 'polypeptide(L)'
;MKLTIQKLYDELYDNLGPQGWWPADDKIEIIIGAILVQNTNWRNVELSLAQLREATQFDPEQILNLSEAALQTLIRPSGFYKNKGRAIISVLEWLQQHEYDFKAIDKLYTTELRNVLLKLRGIGFETADVLLVYVFERVVFIADTYTRRLFTALGVPSKDYMDLYNKVTLPEDFTALHAQEFHGLLDEFGKRYMTSKGVKGQTFLDEYFVL
;
A
#
# COMPACT_ATOMS: atom_id res chain seq x y z
N MET A 1 4.33 -22.93 6.54
CA MET A 1 5.48 -22.31 5.83
C MET A 1 6.78 -22.89 6.37
N LYS A 2 7.71 -23.24 5.51
CA LYS A 2 9.06 -23.74 5.90
C LYS A 2 10.00 -22.62 6.36
N LEU A 3 9.66 -21.37 6.05
CA LEU A 3 10.39 -20.16 6.42
C LEU A 3 9.70 -19.42 7.56
N THR A 4 10.46 -18.79 8.45
CA THR A 4 9.95 -17.72 9.31
C THR A 4 9.78 -16.43 8.48
N ILE A 5 9.01 -15.47 8.99
CA ILE A 5 8.86 -14.16 8.32
C ILE A 5 10.22 -13.43 8.26
N GLN A 6 11.02 -13.51 9.34
CA GLN A 6 12.38 -12.95 9.36
C GLN A 6 13.24 -13.54 8.23
N LYS A 7 13.28 -14.88 8.13
CA LYS A 7 14.08 -15.53 7.08
C LYS A 7 13.58 -15.19 5.68
N LEU A 8 12.26 -15.05 5.48
CA LEU A 8 11.71 -14.59 4.20
C LEU A 8 12.16 -13.17 3.89
N TYR A 9 12.10 -12.26 4.88
CA TYR A 9 12.60 -10.90 4.73
C TYR A 9 14.07 -10.90 4.31
N ASP A 10 14.93 -11.64 5.02
CA ASP A 10 16.37 -11.72 4.75
C ASP A 10 16.64 -12.24 3.33
N GLU A 11 16.00 -13.35 2.92
CA GLU A 11 16.15 -13.89 1.57
C GLU A 11 15.72 -12.89 0.47
N LEU A 12 14.61 -12.19 0.69
CA LEU A 12 14.17 -11.18 -0.25
C LEU A 12 15.14 -10.00 -0.30
N TYR A 13 15.59 -9.51 0.84
CA TYR A 13 16.48 -8.36 0.93
C TYR A 13 17.86 -8.66 0.31
N ASP A 14 18.45 -9.84 0.61
CA ASP A 14 19.76 -10.24 0.10
C ASP A 14 19.78 -10.40 -1.43
N ASN A 15 18.66 -10.87 -2.01
CA ASN A 15 18.58 -11.12 -3.45
C ASN A 15 18.01 -9.97 -4.28
N LEU A 16 17.17 -9.11 -3.71
CA LEU A 16 16.53 -7.99 -4.42
C LEU A 16 17.16 -6.64 -4.09
N GLY A 17 17.85 -6.55 -2.95
CA GLY A 17 18.38 -5.29 -2.41
C GLY A 17 17.29 -4.40 -1.83
N PRO A 18 17.68 -3.25 -1.26
CA PRO A 18 16.75 -2.29 -0.67
C PRO A 18 15.81 -1.69 -1.73
N GLN A 19 14.53 -1.61 -1.41
CA GLN A 19 13.50 -1.12 -2.33
C GLN A 19 13.24 0.38 -2.15
N GLY A 20 13.35 0.89 -0.90
CA GLY A 20 13.15 2.32 -0.61
C GLY A 20 11.75 2.81 -0.97
N TRP A 21 10.77 1.99 -0.82
CA TRP A 21 9.38 2.29 -1.13
C TRP A 21 8.75 2.99 0.08
N TRP A 22 8.07 4.09 -0.08
CA TRP A 22 7.35 4.75 -1.16
C TRP A 22 8.21 5.86 -1.81
N PRO A 23 8.14 6.07 -3.15
CA PRO A 23 8.95 7.08 -3.83
C PRO A 23 8.32 8.49 -3.73
N ALA A 24 8.01 8.94 -2.53
CA ALA A 24 7.49 10.27 -2.22
C ALA A 24 7.81 10.64 -0.78
N ASP A 25 8.15 11.91 -0.55
CA ASP A 25 8.43 12.45 0.79
C ASP A 25 7.19 13.07 1.44
N ASP A 26 6.21 13.48 0.64
CA ASP A 26 4.98 14.12 1.10
C ASP A 26 3.90 13.09 1.41
N LYS A 27 3.34 13.15 2.64
CA LYS A 27 2.30 12.21 3.10
C LYS A 27 1.00 12.32 2.29
N ILE A 28 0.64 13.51 1.80
CA ILE A 28 -0.54 13.70 0.94
C ILE A 28 -0.33 13.01 -0.42
N GLU A 29 0.87 13.14 -0.99
CA GLU A 29 1.21 12.41 -2.22
C GLU A 29 1.14 10.90 -2.02
N ILE A 30 1.67 10.37 -0.90
CA ILE A 30 1.58 8.94 -0.57
C ILE A 30 0.12 8.48 -0.48
N ILE A 31 -0.73 9.23 0.23
CA ILE A 31 -2.17 8.93 0.38
C ILE A 31 -2.86 8.86 -0.99
N ILE A 32 -2.63 9.86 -1.82
CA ILE A 32 -3.21 9.93 -3.16
C ILE A 32 -2.70 8.78 -4.03
N GLY A 33 -1.39 8.50 -4.00
CA GLY A 33 -0.79 7.39 -4.72
C GLY A 33 -1.38 6.03 -4.31
N ALA A 34 -1.59 5.81 -3.00
CA ALA A 34 -2.20 4.59 -2.47
C ALA A 34 -3.66 4.40 -2.94
N ILE A 35 -4.41 5.48 -3.11
CA ILE A 35 -5.76 5.43 -3.68
C ILE A 35 -5.70 5.20 -5.19
N LEU A 36 -4.78 5.88 -5.87
CA LEU A 36 -4.68 5.81 -7.33
C LEU A 36 -4.15 4.47 -7.84
N VAL A 37 -3.36 3.73 -7.06
CA VAL A 37 -2.80 2.44 -7.50
C VAL A 37 -3.83 1.30 -7.50
N GLN A 38 -4.99 1.49 -6.88
CA GLN A 38 -6.05 0.48 -6.86
C GLN A 38 -6.44 0.03 -8.28
N ASN A 39 -6.29 -1.27 -8.57
CA ASN A 39 -6.64 -1.89 -9.86
C ASN A 39 -6.01 -1.21 -11.09
N THR A 40 -4.79 -0.72 -10.98
CA THR A 40 -4.02 -0.18 -12.10
C THR A 40 -2.53 -0.46 -11.92
N ASN A 41 -1.71 -0.08 -12.90
CA ASN A 41 -0.27 -0.17 -12.80
C ASN A 41 0.35 1.17 -12.38
N TRP A 42 1.56 1.11 -11.82
CA TRP A 42 2.25 2.30 -11.29
C TRP A 42 2.49 3.39 -12.33
N ARG A 43 2.76 3.05 -13.59
CA ARG A 43 2.94 4.04 -14.67
C ARG A 43 1.72 4.95 -14.84
N ASN A 44 0.52 4.41 -14.72
CA ASN A 44 -0.70 5.20 -14.80
C ASN A 44 -0.87 6.10 -13.56
N VAL A 45 -0.41 5.63 -12.40
CA VAL A 45 -0.38 6.43 -11.16
C VAL A 45 0.56 7.61 -11.30
N GLU A 46 1.79 7.38 -11.79
CA GLU A 46 2.79 8.43 -12.03
C GLU A 46 2.25 9.54 -12.94
N LEU A 47 1.56 9.19 -14.02
CA LEU A 47 0.93 10.17 -14.91
C LEU A 47 -0.10 11.03 -14.16
N SER A 48 -0.93 10.43 -13.32
CA SER A 48 -1.93 11.14 -12.54
C SER A 48 -1.29 12.01 -11.44
N LEU A 49 -0.27 11.48 -10.75
CA LEU A 49 0.48 12.23 -9.73
C LEU A 49 1.20 13.44 -10.34
N ALA A 50 1.81 13.28 -11.52
CA ALA A 50 2.47 14.38 -12.21
C ALA A 50 1.48 15.52 -12.54
N GLN A 51 0.29 15.20 -13.04
CA GLN A 51 -0.76 16.20 -13.34
C GLN A 51 -1.27 16.89 -12.06
N LEU A 52 -1.46 16.15 -10.97
CA LEU A 52 -1.86 16.71 -9.68
C LEU A 52 -0.76 17.60 -9.09
N ARG A 53 0.50 17.18 -9.18
CA ARG A 53 1.66 17.96 -8.72
C ARG A 53 1.74 19.29 -9.45
N GLU A 54 1.60 19.30 -10.78
CA GLU A 54 1.61 20.51 -11.57
C GLU A 54 0.47 21.47 -11.19
N ALA A 55 -0.73 20.92 -10.94
CA ALA A 55 -1.91 21.72 -10.66
C ALA A 55 -2.00 22.22 -9.22
N THR A 56 -1.49 21.46 -8.22
CA THR A 56 -1.78 21.69 -6.80
C THR A 56 -0.56 21.57 -5.88
N GLN A 57 0.57 21.08 -6.37
CA GLN A 57 1.77 20.77 -5.56
C GLN A 57 1.47 19.87 -4.35
N PHE A 58 0.41 19.07 -4.44
CA PHE A 58 -0.16 18.25 -3.36
C PHE A 58 -0.63 19.05 -2.13
N ASP A 59 -0.87 20.35 -2.27
CA ASP A 59 -1.55 21.13 -1.25
C ASP A 59 -2.99 20.62 -1.11
N PRO A 60 -3.38 20.07 0.05
CA PRO A 60 -4.68 19.46 0.23
C PRO A 60 -5.84 20.46 0.09
N GLU A 61 -5.64 21.72 0.48
CA GLU A 61 -6.67 22.76 0.32
C GLU A 61 -6.88 23.10 -1.15
N GLN A 62 -5.80 23.16 -1.96
CA GLN A 62 -5.93 23.36 -3.40
C GLN A 62 -6.65 22.18 -4.07
N ILE A 63 -6.37 20.95 -3.64
CA ILE A 63 -7.05 19.76 -4.16
C ILE A 63 -8.54 19.78 -3.80
N LEU A 64 -8.88 20.10 -2.55
CA LEU A 64 -10.27 20.21 -2.09
C LEU A 64 -11.05 21.32 -2.81
N ASN A 65 -10.37 22.38 -3.26
CA ASN A 65 -10.97 23.47 -4.03
C ASN A 65 -11.16 23.19 -5.53
N LEU A 66 -10.62 22.07 -6.04
CA LEU A 66 -10.88 21.66 -7.41
C LEU A 66 -12.35 21.27 -7.59
N SER A 67 -12.93 21.59 -8.74
CA SER A 67 -14.21 21.00 -9.12
C SER A 67 -14.05 19.46 -9.30
N GLU A 68 -15.14 18.70 -9.06
CA GLU A 68 -15.14 17.26 -9.28
C GLU A 68 -14.64 16.89 -10.69
N ALA A 69 -15.05 17.64 -11.69
CA ALA A 69 -14.63 17.43 -13.09
C ALA A 69 -13.13 17.71 -13.29
N ALA A 70 -12.57 18.74 -12.66
CA ALA A 70 -11.16 19.07 -12.75
C ALA A 70 -10.31 17.96 -12.11
N LEU A 71 -10.62 17.54 -10.87
CA LEU A 71 -9.94 16.46 -10.20
C LEU A 71 -10.00 15.16 -11.02
N GLN A 72 -11.18 14.79 -11.51
CA GLN A 72 -11.35 13.60 -12.35
C GLN A 72 -10.52 13.65 -13.63
N THR A 73 -10.33 14.82 -14.22
CA THR A 73 -9.49 14.99 -15.40
C THR A 73 -8.02 14.71 -15.08
N LEU A 74 -7.51 15.27 -13.98
CA LEU A 74 -6.11 15.10 -13.55
C LEU A 74 -5.77 13.64 -13.21
N ILE A 75 -6.71 12.89 -12.62
CA ILE A 75 -6.47 11.50 -12.22
C ILE A 75 -6.98 10.46 -13.23
N ARG A 76 -7.44 10.90 -14.40
CA ARG A 76 -8.00 10.02 -15.44
C ARG A 76 -7.08 8.87 -15.87
N PRO A 77 -5.76 9.08 -16.01
CA PRO A 77 -4.84 7.99 -16.38
C PRO A 77 -4.89 6.78 -15.46
N SER A 78 -5.15 6.96 -14.16
CA SER A 78 -5.21 5.86 -13.18
C SER A 78 -6.47 4.98 -13.29
N GLY A 79 -7.44 5.33 -14.15
CA GLY A 79 -8.71 4.62 -14.27
C GLY A 79 -9.63 4.77 -13.05
N PHE A 80 -10.88 4.33 -13.16
CA PHE A 80 -11.88 4.44 -12.08
C PHE A 80 -11.94 5.82 -11.40
N TYR A 81 -11.57 6.85 -12.14
CA TYR A 81 -11.31 8.22 -11.68
C TYR A 81 -12.48 8.86 -10.90
N LYS A 82 -13.73 8.49 -11.21
CA LYS A 82 -14.90 8.98 -10.45
C LYS A 82 -14.88 8.48 -9.01
N ASN A 83 -14.65 7.17 -8.80
CA ASN A 83 -14.62 6.59 -7.47
C ASN A 83 -13.33 6.99 -6.72
N LYS A 84 -12.20 7.01 -7.40
CA LYS A 84 -10.92 7.43 -6.82
C LYS A 84 -10.94 8.92 -6.44
N GLY A 85 -11.51 9.80 -7.26
CA GLY A 85 -11.69 11.21 -6.92
C GLY A 85 -12.50 11.40 -5.63
N ARG A 86 -13.62 10.68 -5.50
CA ARG A 86 -14.44 10.71 -4.29
C ARG A 86 -13.71 10.14 -3.06
N ALA A 87 -12.86 9.13 -3.25
CA ALA A 87 -12.04 8.58 -2.16
C ALA A 87 -10.99 9.60 -1.71
N ILE A 88 -10.30 10.26 -2.65
CA ILE A 88 -9.33 11.32 -2.35
C ILE A 88 -9.99 12.43 -1.54
N ILE A 89 -11.13 12.97 -2.02
CA ILE A 89 -11.86 14.03 -1.31
C ILE A 89 -12.25 13.56 0.09
N SER A 90 -12.82 12.36 0.23
CA SER A 90 -13.23 11.81 1.55
C SER A 90 -12.08 11.73 2.55
N VAL A 91 -10.88 11.33 2.11
CA VAL A 91 -9.71 11.25 2.98
C VAL A 91 -9.19 12.65 3.32
N LEU A 92 -9.11 13.56 2.35
CA LEU A 92 -8.63 14.92 2.58
C LEU A 92 -9.57 15.71 3.48
N GLU A 93 -10.90 15.60 3.32
CA GLU A 93 -11.89 16.21 4.23
C GLU A 93 -11.75 15.68 5.65
N TRP A 94 -11.50 14.37 5.82
CA TRP A 94 -11.25 13.81 7.14
C TRP A 94 -9.94 14.32 7.74
N LEU A 95 -8.86 14.42 6.95
CA LEU A 95 -7.59 15.00 7.40
C LEU A 95 -7.74 16.49 7.76
N GLN A 96 -8.52 17.26 7.00
CA GLN A 96 -8.80 18.67 7.27
C GLN A 96 -9.48 18.85 8.62
N GLN A 97 -10.43 17.97 8.99
CA GLN A 97 -11.07 17.98 10.32
C GLN A 97 -10.08 17.75 11.46
N HIS A 98 -8.91 17.20 11.17
CA HIS A 98 -7.82 16.95 12.10
C HIS A 98 -6.59 17.85 11.84
N GLU A 99 -6.81 19.00 11.15
CA GLU A 99 -5.76 19.98 10.86
C GLU A 99 -4.51 19.39 10.18
N TYR A 100 -4.67 18.28 9.48
CA TYR A 100 -3.57 17.51 8.85
C TYR A 100 -2.45 17.08 9.82
N ASP A 101 -2.73 17.06 11.13
CA ASP A 101 -1.77 16.61 12.14
C ASP A 101 -1.77 15.09 12.28
N PHE A 102 -0.94 14.42 11.49
CA PHE A 102 -0.81 12.96 11.49
C PHE A 102 -0.40 12.38 12.85
N LYS A 103 0.39 13.13 13.64
CA LYS A 103 0.79 12.69 14.99
C LYS A 103 -0.37 12.77 15.98
N ALA A 104 -1.15 13.83 15.91
CA ALA A 104 -2.35 13.97 16.72
C ALA A 104 -3.39 12.91 16.36
N ILE A 105 -3.60 12.63 15.07
CA ILE A 105 -4.49 11.56 14.57
C ILE A 105 -4.04 10.21 15.14
N ASP A 106 -2.75 9.87 15.01
CA ASP A 106 -2.21 8.60 15.47
C ASP A 106 -2.40 8.41 16.98
N LYS A 107 -2.15 9.47 17.75
CA LYS A 107 -2.35 9.49 19.20
C LYS A 107 -3.83 9.42 19.61
N LEU A 108 -4.71 10.07 18.83
CA LEU A 108 -6.15 10.12 19.12
C LEU A 108 -6.80 8.75 18.95
N TYR A 109 -6.52 8.08 17.82
CA TYR A 109 -7.20 6.84 17.46
C TYR A 109 -6.47 5.57 17.89
N THR A 110 -5.19 5.65 18.20
CA THR A 110 -4.38 4.52 18.67
C THR A 110 -4.66 3.23 17.87
N THR A 111 -5.09 2.15 18.52
CA THR A 111 -5.43 0.85 17.90
C THR A 111 -6.66 0.92 16.99
N GLU A 112 -7.54 1.91 17.17
CA GLU A 112 -8.76 2.09 16.37
C GLU A 112 -8.52 2.77 15.02
N LEU A 113 -7.33 3.31 14.77
CA LEU A 113 -7.05 4.06 13.53
C LEU A 113 -7.37 3.27 12.27
N ARG A 114 -7.06 1.97 12.23
CA ARG A 114 -7.41 1.10 11.12
C ARG A 114 -8.92 1.07 10.86
N ASN A 115 -9.72 0.93 11.91
CA ASN A 115 -11.18 0.90 11.82
C ASN A 115 -11.74 2.26 11.39
N VAL A 116 -11.10 3.35 11.77
CA VAL A 116 -11.46 4.71 11.32
C VAL A 116 -11.19 4.88 9.83
N LEU A 117 -10.01 4.50 9.36
CA LEU A 117 -9.65 4.55 7.94
C LEU A 117 -10.60 3.71 7.07
N LEU A 118 -10.99 2.53 7.52
CA LEU A 118 -11.92 1.65 6.80
C LEU A 118 -13.34 2.22 6.66
N LYS A 119 -13.72 3.24 7.44
CA LYS A 119 -15.00 3.94 7.29
C LYS A 119 -14.96 5.02 6.22
N LEU A 120 -13.77 5.43 5.78
CA LEU A 120 -13.62 6.43 4.74
C LEU A 120 -14.00 5.83 3.38
N ARG A 121 -14.67 6.63 2.58
CA ARG A 121 -15.13 6.19 1.26
C ARG A 121 -13.98 5.73 0.37
N GLY A 122 -14.08 4.54 -0.19
CA GLY A 122 -13.10 4.00 -1.13
C GLY A 122 -11.81 3.46 -0.50
N ILE A 123 -11.74 3.41 0.83
CA ILE A 123 -10.63 2.83 1.58
C ILE A 123 -11.00 1.40 1.99
N GLY A 124 -10.37 0.43 1.33
CA GLY A 124 -10.45 -0.99 1.69
C GLY A 124 -9.31 -1.42 2.61
N PHE A 125 -9.28 -2.70 2.97
CA PHE A 125 -8.28 -3.27 3.88
C PHE A 125 -6.83 -2.99 3.43
N GLU A 126 -6.52 -3.26 2.17
CA GLU A 126 -5.18 -3.04 1.61
C GLU A 126 -4.77 -1.57 1.68
N THR A 127 -5.65 -0.66 1.23
CA THR A 127 -5.34 0.78 1.26
C THR A 127 -5.21 1.28 2.70
N ALA A 128 -6.07 0.84 3.63
CA ALA A 128 -5.95 1.21 5.03
C ALA A 128 -4.61 0.77 5.64
N ASP A 129 -4.18 -0.46 5.37
CA ASP A 129 -2.91 -0.99 5.87
C ASP A 129 -1.70 -0.32 5.20
N VAL A 130 -1.77 0.03 3.90
CA VAL A 130 -0.77 0.87 3.23
C VAL A 130 -0.65 2.24 3.91
N LEU A 131 -1.77 2.90 4.22
CA LEU A 131 -1.74 4.18 4.93
C LEU A 131 -1.13 4.03 6.34
N LEU A 132 -1.46 2.97 7.06
CA LEU A 132 -0.86 2.71 8.38
C LEU A 132 0.66 2.57 8.30
N VAL A 133 1.18 1.84 7.31
CA VAL A 133 2.61 1.59 7.15
C VAL A 133 3.36 2.85 6.67
N TYR A 134 2.88 3.52 5.62
CA TYR A 134 3.66 4.57 4.94
C TYR A 134 3.35 5.98 5.42
N VAL A 135 2.17 6.22 5.99
CA VAL A 135 1.76 7.55 6.47
C VAL A 135 1.86 7.68 7.98
N PHE A 136 1.39 6.64 8.68
CA PHE A 136 1.38 6.59 10.15
C PHE A 136 2.56 5.81 10.76
N GLU A 137 3.45 5.28 9.92
CA GLU A 137 4.71 4.63 10.33
C GLU A 137 4.48 3.48 11.32
N ARG A 138 3.39 2.71 11.12
CA ARG A 138 3.06 1.55 11.95
C ARG A 138 3.59 0.26 11.38
N VAL A 139 3.86 -0.68 12.27
CA VAL A 139 4.28 -2.05 11.92
C VAL A 139 3.03 -2.86 11.61
N VAL A 140 2.67 -2.93 10.32
CA VAL A 140 1.50 -3.66 9.83
C VAL A 140 1.89 -4.51 8.62
N PHE A 141 1.34 -5.71 8.52
CA PHE A 141 1.51 -6.57 7.36
C PHE A 141 0.52 -6.22 6.26
N ILE A 142 1.00 -6.10 5.02
CA ILE A 142 0.16 -5.83 3.85
C ILE A 142 0.03 -7.12 3.03
N ALA A 143 -1.20 -7.67 2.98
CA ALA A 143 -1.51 -8.93 2.32
C ALA A 143 -2.05 -8.72 0.89
N ASP A 144 -1.35 -7.94 0.07
CA ASP A 144 -1.75 -7.62 -1.29
C ASP A 144 -1.83 -8.87 -2.21
N THR A 145 -2.15 -8.66 -3.46
CA THR A 145 -2.32 -9.76 -4.42
C THR A 145 -1.03 -10.53 -4.68
N TYR A 146 0.12 -9.84 -4.75
CA TYR A 146 1.42 -10.51 -4.96
C TYR A 146 1.86 -11.26 -3.73
N THR A 147 1.73 -10.64 -2.56
CA THR A 147 1.97 -11.26 -1.26
C THR A 147 1.16 -12.53 -1.08
N ARG A 148 -0.15 -12.50 -1.36
CA ARG A 148 -1.02 -13.69 -1.26
C ARG A 148 -0.60 -14.82 -2.20
N ARG A 149 -0.16 -14.50 -3.41
CA ARG A 149 0.35 -15.50 -4.37
C ARG A 149 1.64 -16.15 -3.86
N LEU A 150 2.58 -15.33 -3.39
CA LEU A 150 3.84 -15.83 -2.83
C LEU A 150 3.58 -16.71 -1.60
N PHE A 151 2.77 -16.24 -0.66
CA PHE A 151 2.45 -17.03 0.53
C PHE A 151 1.73 -18.34 0.22
N THR A 152 0.90 -18.36 -0.83
CA THR A 152 0.29 -19.61 -1.33
C THR A 152 1.37 -20.58 -1.82
N ALA A 153 2.35 -20.13 -2.60
CA ALA A 153 3.48 -20.94 -3.05
C ALA A 153 4.36 -21.43 -1.88
N LEU A 154 4.47 -20.64 -0.81
CA LEU A 154 5.17 -21.00 0.43
C LEU A 154 4.34 -21.93 1.36
N GLY A 155 3.17 -22.40 0.94
CA GLY A 155 2.32 -23.32 1.69
C GLY A 155 1.39 -22.63 2.71
N VAL A 156 1.11 -21.34 2.54
CA VAL A 156 0.13 -20.59 3.33
C VAL A 156 -0.97 -20.04 2.41
N PRO A 157 -1.86 -20.90 1.91
CA PRO A 157 -2.95 -20.45 1.04
C PRO A 157 -3.93 -19.56 1.81
N SER A 158 -4.53 -18.60 1.11
CA SER A 158 -5.51 -17.69 1.69
C SER A 158 -6.70 -17.47 0.75
N LYS A 159 -7.88 -17.32 1.33
CA LYS A 159 -9.12 -17.05 0.61
C LYS A 159 -9.18 -15.61 0.11
N ASP A 160 -8.79 -14.69 0.96
CA ASP A 160 -8.85 -13.25 0.74
C ASP A 160 -7.75 -12.52 1.51
N TYR A 161 -7.79 -11.18 1.49
CA TYR A 161 -6.86 -10.31 2.17
C TYR A 161 -6.79 -10.60 3.68
N MET A 162 -7.94 -10.62 4.35
CA MET A 162 -8.01 -10.76 5.80
C MET A 162 -7.63 -12.16 6.28
N ASP A 163 -7.87 -13.18 5.45
CA ASP A 163 -7.46 -14.54 5.78
C ASP A 163 -5.93 -14.67 5.85
N LEU A 164 -5.18 -14.05 4.92
CA LEU A 164 -3.71 -14.02 5.03
C LEU A 164 -3.24 -13.07 6.13
N TYR A 165 -3.82 -11.88 6.21
CA TYR A 165 -3.50 -10.89 7.24
C TYR A 165 -3.52 -11.52 8.65
N ASN A 166 -4.56 -12.29 8.97
CA ASN A 166 -4.71 -12.95 10.27
C ASN A 166 -3.79 -14.16 10.49
N LYS A 167 -3.19 -14.71 9.43
CA LYS A 167 -2.25 -15.85 9.51
C LYS A 167 -0.80 -15.42 9.71
N VAL A 168 -0.48 -14.17 9.43
CA VAL A 168 0.88 -13.66 9.47
C VAL A 168 1.07 -12.76 10.66
N THR A 169 2.09 -13.06 11.47
CA THR A 169 2.56 -12.20 12.54
C THR A 169 3.96 -11.72 12.19
N LEU A 170 4.16 -10.40 12.14
CA LEU A 170 5.48 -9.82 11.95
C LEU A 170 6.35 -10.03 13.17
N PRO A 171 7.69 -10.15 13.02
CA PRO A 171 8.61 -10.22 14.15
C PRO A 171 8.44 -9.02 15.10
N GLU A 172 8.62 -9.24 16.39
CA GLU A 172 8.44 -8.21 17.43
C GLU A 172 9.45 -7.06 17.31
N ASP A 173 10.61 -7.33 16.73
CA ASP A 173 11.69 -6.35 16.50
C ASP A 173 11.55 -5.60 15.17
N PHE A 174 10.53 -5.89 14.37
CA PHE A 174 10.27 -5.11 13.15
C PHE A 174 9.93 -3.67 13.52
N THR A 175 10.62 -2.76 12.85
CA THR A 175 10.29 -1.33 12.87
C THR A 175 9.36 -0.96 11.71
N ALA A 176 8.86 0.27 11.69
CA ALA A 176 8.10 0.79 10.56
C ALA A 176 8.90 0.68 9.24
N LEU A 177 10.21 0.93 9.28
CA LEU A 177 11.08 0.78 8.10
C LEU A 177 11.15 -0.67 7.63
N HIS A 178 11.20 -1.65 8.54
CA HIS A 178 11.14 -3.06 8.16
C HIS A 178 9.80 -3.41 7.51
N ALA A 179 8.69 -2.89 8.02
CA ALA A 179 7.36 -3.15 7.45
C ALA A 179 7.23 -2.54 6.04
N GLN A 180 7.73 -1.32 5.83
CA GLN A 180 7.77 -0.64 4.53
C GLN A 180 8.64 -1.42 3.54
N GLU A 181 9.86 -1.77 3.94
CA GLU A 181 10.79 -2.51 3.11
C GLU A 181 10.25 -3.91 2.77
N PHE A 182 9.67 -4.62 3.74
CA PHE A 182 9.10 -5.94 3.52
C PHE A 182 7.97 -5.92 2.50
N HIS A 183 7.08 -4.92 2.56
CA HIS A 183 6.04 -4.75 1.56
C HIS A 183 6.64 -4.48 0.16
N GLY A 184 7.63 -3.58 0.07
CA GLY A 184 8.32 -3.30 -1.20
C GLY A 184 8.99 -4.54 -1.79
N LEU A 185 9.66 -5.34 -0.97
CA LEU A 185 10.31 -6.59 -1.37
C LEU A 185 9.30 -7.63 -1.86
N LEU A 186 8.16 -7.79 -1.16
CA LEU A 186 7.10 -8.70 -1.56
C LEU A 186 6.46 -8.29 -2.89
N ASP A 187 6.21 -7.01 -3.09
CA ASP A 187 5.69 -6.45 -4.33
C ASP A 187 6.67 -6.66 -5.49
N GLU A 188 7.96 -6.36 -5.30
CA GLU A 188 9.01 -6.53 -6.31
C GLU A 188 9.20 -8.01 -6.69
N PHE A 189 9.26 -8.90 -5.70
CA PHE A 189 9.29 -10.34 -5.97
C PHE A 189 8.05 -10.76 -6.76
N GLY A 190 6.89 -10.28 -6.35
CA GLY A 190 5.63 -10.57 -7.00
C GLY A 190 5.60 -10.15 -8.46
N LYS A 191 6.07 -8.95 -8.77
CA LYS A 191 6.16 -8.42 -10.14
C LYS A 191 7.10 -9.23 -11.01
N ARG A 192 8.24 -9.68 -10.47
CA ARG A 192 9.25 -10.43 -11.22
C ARG A 192 8.86 -11.89 -11.44
N TYR A 193 8.36 -12.56 -10.41
CA TYR A 193 8.30 -14.02 -10.37
C TYR A 193 6.88 -14.59 -10.19
N MET A 194 5.86 -13.78 -9.89
CA MET A 194 4.51 -14.31 -9.66
C MET A 194 3.54 -13.97 -10.78
N THR A 195 2.72 -14.97 -11.15
CA THR A 195 1.60 -14.83 -12.08
C THR A 195 0.30 -15.27 -11.43
N SER A 196 -0.83 -15.12 -12.13
CA SER A 196 -2.12 -15.69 -11.69
C SER A 196 -2.12 -17.23 -11.63
N LYS A 197 -1.14 -17.88 -12.29
CA LYS A 197 -1.01 -19.34 -12.35
C LYS A 197 0.05 -19.89 -11.40
N GLY A 198 0.73 -19.05 -10.63
CA GLY A 198 1.79 -19.42 -9.71
C GLY A 198 3.15 -18.80 -10.08
N VAL A 199 4.22 -19.45 -9.68
CA VAL A 199 5.61 -19.00 -9.89
C VAL A 199 5.98 -19.06 -11.36
N LYS A 200 6.68 -18.03 -11.85
CA LYS A 200 7.20 -17.94 -13.22
C LYS A 200 8.70 -18.16 -13.23
N GLY A 201 9.12 -19.27 -13.82
CA GLY A 201 10.56 -19.59 -13.94
C GLY A 201 11.20 -20.00 -12.63
N GLN A 202 12.53 -19.96 -12.59
CA GLN A 202 13.33 -20.32 -11.43
C GLN A 202 13.57 -19.09 -10.54
N THR A 203 13.52 -19.28 -9.22
CA THR A 203 13.71 -18.23 -8.23
C THR A 203 14.66 -18.66 -7.12
N PHE A 204 15.17 -17.73 -6.35
CA PHE A 204 15.97 -18.01 -5.16
C PHE A 204 15.16 -18.58 -3.98
N LEU A 205 13.81 -18.62 -4.08
CA LEU A 205 12.92 -19.20 -3.08
C LEU A 205 12.42 -20.60 -3.44
N ASP A 206 12.88 -21.22 -4.53
CA ASP A 206 12.36 -22.50 -5.05
C ASP A 206 12.40 -23.63 -4.02
N GLU A 207 13.43 -23.70 -3.17
CA GLU A 207 13.55 -24.73 -2.13
C GLU A 207 12.49 -24.65 -1.03
N TYR A 208 11.87 -23.47 -0.89
CA TYR A 208 10.86 -23.19 0.13
C TYR A 208 9.43 -23.38 -0.38
N PHE A 209 9.23 -23.49 -1.68
CA PHE A 209 7.90 -23.68 -2.23
C PHE A 209 7.35 -25.07 -1.90
N VAL A 210 6.05 -25.13 -1.73
CA VAL A 210 5.30 -26.37 -1.57
C VAL A 210 4.78 -26.75 -2.95
N LEU A 211 5.24 -27.92 -3.43
CA LEU A 211 4.82 -28.52 -4.71
C LEU A 211 3.38 -29.02 -4.61
#